data_279ece0db3c6cdeda6b4aa4806c5c944
#
_entry.id   279ece0db3c6cdeda6b4aa4806c5c944
#
_cell.length_a   1.000
_cell.length_b   1.000
_cell.length_c   1.000
_cell.angle_alpha   90.00
_cell.angle_beta   90.00
_cell.angle_gamma   90.00
#
_symmetry.space_group_name_H-M   'P 1'
#
loop_
_entity.id
_entity.type
_entity.pdbx_description
1 polymer ?
#
loop_
_entity_poly.entity_id
_entity_poly.type
_entity_poly.pdbx_seq_one_letter_code
_entity_poly.pdbx_strand_id
1 'polypeptide(L)'
;MKKLARLTALLLTGALLLVLTACGAETEQQAKQRLLKEINSYRASIHLNSLEEVKQLSEAEQVWAEQFRAANTTVLLSSETGATYKKWESMTAGWVCFDDFGWGWDEREDGEQIDFLSAKVPANTPEGKAELLKELRDSGTFDDKCKSIGIAVVTIDGQMYWTCDVFRN
;
A
#
# COMPACT_ATOMS: atom_id res chain seq x y z
N MET A 1 -9.45 -34.63 34.23
CA MET A 1 -8.17 -34.62 33.47
C MET A 1 -8.29 -34.17 32.01
N LYS A 2 -9.31 -34.60 31.22
CA LYS A 2 -9.44 -34.18 29.81
C LYS A 2 -9.72 -32.69 29.57
N LYS A 3 -10.31 -31.96 30.54
CA LYS A 3 -10.59 -30.51 30.42
C LYS A 3 -9.34 -29.64 30.67
N LEU A 4 -8.44 -30.05 31.56
CA LEU A 4 -7.17 -29.35 31.79
C LEU A 4 -6.22 -29.47 30.60
N ALA A 5 -6.16 -30.64 29.96
CA ALA A 5 -5.32 -30.85 28.78
C ALA A 5 -5.75 -29.99 27.56
N ARG A 6 -7.06 -29.71 27.42
CA ARG A 6 -7.59 -28.82 26.37
C ARG A 6 -7.30 -27.34 26.64
N LEU A 7 -7.33 -26.92 27.92
CA LEU A 7 -6.98 -25.53 28.26
C LEU A 7 -5.48 -25.27 28.07
N THR A 8 -4.62 -26.22 28.43
CA THR A 8 -3.16 -26.09 28.21
C THR A 8 -2.80 -26.09 26.74
N ALA A 9 -3.49 -26.90 25.89
CA ALA A 9 -3.27 -26.88 24.45
C ALA A 9 -3.69 -25.55 23.83
N LEU A 10 -4.81 -24.97 24.24
CA LEU A 10 -5.27 -23.66 23.76
C LEU A 10 -4.35 -22.51 24.18
N LEU A 11 -3.82 -22.55 25.42
CA LEU A 11 -2.86 -21.56 25.91
C LEU A 11 -1.50 -21.67 25.20
N LEU A 12 -1.03 -22.90 24.93
CA LEU A 12 0.21 -23.12 24.16
C LEU A 12 0.07 -22.70 22.71
N THR A 13 -1.07 -22.94 22.08
CA THR A 13 -1.33 -22.52 20.70
C THR A 13 -1.45 -21.00 20.61
N GLY A 14 -2.10 -20.35 21.58
CA GLY A 14 -2.18 -18.88 21.65
C GLY A 14 -0.82 -18.23 21.93
N ALA A 15 0.00 -18.81 22.83
CA ALA A 15 1.35 -18.34 23.11
C ALA A 15 2.30 -18.55 21.91
N LEU A 16 2.15 -19.66 21.17
CA LEU A 16 2.95 -19.94 19.97
C LEU A 16 2.61 -18.96 18.83
N LEU A 17 1.34 -18.61 18.66
CA LEU A 17 0.91 -17.59 17.71
C LEU A 17 1.44 -16.20 18.10
N LEU A 18 1.46 -15.86 19.39
CA LEU A 18 2.04 -14.59 19.87
C LEU A 18 3.57 -14.54 19.72
N VAL A 19 4.27 -15.67 19.88
CA VAL A 19 5.74 -15.73 19.68
C VAL A 19 6.12 -15.68 18.20
N LEU A 20 5.30 -16.25 17.32
CA LEU A 20 5.51 -16.13 15.87
C LEU A 20 5.30 -14.69 15.37
N THR A 21 4.45 -13.90 16.04
CA THR A 21 4.30 -12.46 15.74
C THR A 21 5.40 -11.59 16.38
N ALA A 22 6.12 -12.08 17.39
CA ALA A 22 7.20 -11.34 18.07
C ALA A 22 8.57 -11.41 17.37
N CYS A 23 8.75 -12.34 16.40
CA CYS A 23 9.92 -12.42 15.50
C CYS A 23 9.51 -12.31 14.03
N GLY A 24 8.29 -11.83 13.73
CA GLY A 24 7.70 -11.87 12.41
C GLY A 24 8.15 -10.72 11.53
N ALA A 25 8.28 -10.99 10.24
CA ALA A 25 8.35 -9.99 9.20
C ALA A 25 7.19 -8.98 9.35
N GLU A 26 7.45 -7.73 8.99
CA GLU A 26 6.45 -6.66 8.99
C GLU A 26 5.21 -7.11 8.19
N THR A 27 4.01 -6.91 8.74
CA THR A 27 2.77 -7.20 8.00
C THR A 27 2.43 -6.07 7.04
N GLU A 28 1.63 -6.34 6.01
CA GLU A 28 1.13 -5.32 5.06
C GLU A 28 0.51 -4.12 5.79
N GLN A 29 -0.31 -4.38 6.82
CA GLN A 29 -0.92 -3.32 7.62
C GLN A 29 0.10 -2.50 8.42
N GLN A 30 1.13 -3.13 8.97
CA GLN A 30 2.22 -2.43 9.67
C GLN A 30 3.05 -1.60 8.70
N ALA A 31 3.38 -2.15 7.52
CA ALA A 31 4.08 -1.44 6.46
C ALA A 31 3.30 -0.21 6.00
N LYS A 32 2.00 -0.37 5.73
CA LYS A 32 1.10 0.73 5.36
C LYS A 32 1.11 1.85 6.41
N GLN A 33 0.93 1.52 7.69
CA GLN A 33 0.95 2.49 8.78
C GLN A 33 2.30 3.19 8.90
N ARG A 34 3.39 2.46 8.73
CA ARG A 34 4.74 3.02 8.74
C ARG A 34 4.96 4.00 7.60
N LEU A 35 4.61 3.62 6.37
CA LEU A 35 4.74 4.47 5.18
C LEU A 35 3.99 5.80 5.38
N LEU A 36 2.73 5.75 5.77
CA LEU A 36 1.92 6.95 6.04
C LEU A 36 2.53 7.81 7.15
N LYS A 37 3.03 7.20 8.22
CA LYS A 37 3.72 7.91 9.30
C LYS A 37 4.99 8.61 8.80
N GLU A 38 5.80 7.96 7.98
CA GLU A 38 7.04 8.53 7.44
C GLU A 38 6.74 9.70 6.50
N ILE A 39 5.75 9.56 5.60
CA ILE A 39 5.27 10.63 4.72
C ILE A 39 4.85 11.84 5.57
N ASN A 40 3.98 11.63 6.56
CA ASN A 40 3.45 12.71 7.39
C ASN A 40 4.53 13.32 8.31
N SER A 41 5.49 12.55 8.78
CA SER A 41 6.63 13.07 9.55
C SER A 41 7.50 13.99 8.70
N TYR A 42 7.74 13.63 7.44
CA TYR A 42 8.47 14.47 6.52
C TYR A 42 7.67 15.74 6.15
N ARG A 43 6.37 15.60 5.84
CA ARG A 43 5.49 16.75 5.59
C ARG A 43 5.56 17.77 6.73
N ALA A 44 5.47 17.30 7.97
CA ALA A 44 5.60 18.17 9.15
C ALA A 44 6.97 18.87 9.22
N SER A 45 8.05 18.20 8.84
CA SER A 45 9.41 18.75 8.83
C SER A 45 9.60 19.89 7.80
N ILE A 46 8.77 19.93 6.77
CA ILE A 46 8.75 20.96 5.73
C ILE A 46 7.53 21.90 5.84
N HIS A 47 6.89 21.92 7.02
CA HIS A 47 5.76 22.77 7.36
C HIS A 47 4.47 22.54 6.55
N LEU A 48 4.27 21.33 6.03
CA LEU A 48 3.02 20.92 5.41
C LEU A 48 2.11 20.22 6.42
N ASN A 49 0.79 20.35 6.22
CA ASN A 49 -0.20 19.60 6.98
C ASN A 49 -0.09 18.10 6.66
N SER A 50 -0.42 17.26 7.64
CA SER A 50 -0.51 15.80 7.42
C SER A 50 -1.59 15.48 6.39
N LEU A 51 -1.33 14.44 5.59
CA LEU A 51 -2.36 13.79 4.78
C LEU A 51 -3.25 12.94 5.70
N GLU A 52 -4.56 13.06 5.52
CA GLU A 52 -5.53 12.21 6.20
C GLU A 52 -5.75 10.93 5.38
N GLU A 53 -5.53 9.77 5.99
CA GLU A 53 -5.91 8.51 5.35
C GLU A 53 -7.44 8.40 5.30
N VAL A 54 -7.99 8.32 4.10
CA VAL A 54 -9.43 8.13 3.88
C VAL A 54 -9.66 6.65 3.58
N LYS A 55 -10.46 6.00 4.42
CA LYS A 55 -10.72 4.56 4.32
C LYS A 55 -11.23 4.14 2.94
N GLN A 56 -12.18 4.89 2.37
CA GLN A 56 -12.73 4.60 1.04
C GLN A 56 -11.65 4.66 -0.06
N LEU A 57 -10.73 5.62 0.03
CA LEU A 57 -9.64 5.75 -0.92
C LEU A 57 -8.62 4.62 -0.76
N SER A 58 -8.27 4.26 0.48
CA SER A 58 -7.40 3.11 0.74
C SER A 58 -8.03 1.77 0.31
N GLU A 59 -9.36 1.62 0.42
CA GLU A 59 -10.08 0.46 -0.11
C GLU A 59 -10.05 0.44 -1.65
N ALA A 60 -10.11 1.59 -2.31
CA ALA A 60 -9.95 1.68 -3.77
C ALA A 60 -8.53 1.24 -4.20
N GLU A 61 -7.50 1.77 -3.53
CA GLU A 61 -6.11 1.35 -3.76
C GLU A 61 -5.92 -0.14 -3.51
N GLN A 62 -6.51 -0.67 -2.44
CA GLN A 62 -6.43 -2.11 -2.14
C GLN A 62 -7.09 -2.95 -3.25
N VAL A 63 -8.25 -2.53 -3.76
CA VAL A 63 -8.91 -3.21 -4.88
C VAL A 63 -8.03 -3.21 -6.12
N TRP A 64 -7.33 -2.12 -6.39
CA TRP A 64 -6.40 -2.02 -7.51
C TRP A 64 -5.21 -2.95 -7.34
N ALA A 65 -4.54 -2.91 -6.21
CA ALA A 65 -3.35 -3.72 -5.93
C ALA A 65 -3.63 -5.23 -5.84
N GLU A 66 -4.81 -5.64 -5.35
CA GLU A 66 -5.20 -7.04 -5.16
C GLU A 66 -5.24 -7.87 -6.44
N GLN A 67 -5.55 -7.28 -7.58
CA GLN A 67 -5.55 -8.01 -8.85
C GLN A 67 -4.15 -8.51 -9.23
N PHE A 68 -3.12 -7.73 -8.94
CA PHE A 68 -1.73 -8.12 -9.17
C PHE A 68 -1.30 -9.24 -8.22
N ARG A 69 -1.72 -9.17 -6.96
CA ARG A 69 -1.52 -10.24 -5.98
C ARG A 69 -2.23 -11.53 -6.41
N ALA A 70 -3.48 -11.43 -6.84
CA ALA A 70 -4.26 -12.58 -7.28
C ALA A 70 -3.62 -13.29 -8.48
N ALA A 71 -3.00 -12.54 -9.39
CA ALA A 71 -2.27 -13.05 -10.54
C ALA A 71 -0.79 -13.41 -10.23
N ASN A 72 -0.32 -13.12 -9.01
CA ASN A 72 1.06 -13.28 -8.56
C ASN A 72 2.08 -12.62 -9.51
N THR A 73 1.77 -11.42 -9.98
CA THR A 73 2.62 -10.64 -10.89
C THR A 73 2.52 -9.15 -10.56
N THR A 74 3.50 -8.38 -10.99
CA THR A 74 3.48 -6.91 -10.90
C THR A 74 3.10 -6.25 -12.22
N VAL A 75 2.79 -7.03 -13.26
CA VAL A 75 2.41 -6.52 -14.58
C VAL A 75 1.22 -7.31 -15.09
N LEU A 76 0.18 -6.61 -15.53
CA LEU A 76 -1.03 -7.17 -16.15
C LEU A 76 -1.33 -6.43 -17.46
N LEU A 77 -2.06 -7.06 -18.38
CA LEU A 77 -2.60 -6.36 -19.54
C LEU A 77 -3.73 -5.42 -19.09
N SER A 78 -3.82 -4.23 -19.67
CA SER A 78 -4.90 -3.28 -19.36
C SER A 78 -6.28 -3.81 -19.75
N SER A 79 -6.36 -4.78 -20.66
CA SER A 79 -7.58 -5.52 -20.97
C SER A 79 -8.06 -6.42 -19.80
N GLU A 80 -7.14 -6.88 -18.94
CA GLU A 80 -7.44 -7.70 -17.76
C GLU A 80 -7.83 -6.82 -16.56
N THR A 81 -7.26 -5.61 -16.45
CA THR A 81 -7.44 -4.69 -15.33
C THR A 81 -8.65 -3.76 -15.49
N GLY A 82 -9.18 -3.60 -16.69
CA GLY A 82 -10.19 -2.59 -17.01
C GLY A 82 -11.47 -2.63 -16.14
N ALA A 83 -11.90 -3.81 -15.71
CA ALA A 83 -13.05 -3.93 -14.80
C ALA A 83 -12.70 -3.42 -13.37
N THR A 84 -11.47 -3.69 -12.93
CA THR A 84 -10.96 -3.23 -11.63
C THR A 84 -10.74 -1.72 -11.64
N TYR A 85 -10.23 -1.17 -12.75
CA TYR A 85 -10.06 0.28 -12.92
C TYR A 85 -11.41 1.01 -12.81
N LYS A 86 -12.46 0.54 -13.50
CA LYS A 86 -13.81 1.10 -13.38
C LYS A 86 -14.36 1.03 -11.95
N LYS A 87 -14.04 -0.03 -11.21
CA LYS A 87 -14.41 -0.15 -9.81
C LYS A 87 -13.67 0.88 -8.96
N TRP A 88 -12.36 1.02 -9.16
CA TRP A 88 -11.55 2.06 -8.53
C TRP A 88 -12.11 3.46 -8.81
N GLU A 89 -12.41 3.81 -10.08
CA GLU A 89 -13.04 5.08 -10.45
C GLU A 89 -14.36 5.31 -9.70
N SER A 90 -15.20 4.28 -9.58
CA SER A 90 -16.47 4.40 -8.88
C SER A 90 -16.31 4.63 -7.37
N MET A 91 -15.25 4.08 -6.77
CA MET A 91 -14.94 4.25 -5.35
C MET A 91 -14.30 5.61 -5.05
N THR A 92 -13.58 6.17 -6.01
CA THR A 92 -12.94 7.49 -5.90
C THR A 92 -13.80 8.63 -6.47
N ALA A 93 -15.01 8.31 -6.95
CA ALA A 93 -15.91 9.31 -7.52
C ALA A 93 -16.21 10.45 -6.53
N GLY A 94 -16.05 11.69 -6.99
CA GLY A 94 -16.22 12.90 -6.16
C GLY A 94 -14.94 13.37 -5.45
N TRP A 95 -13.87 12.61 -5.52
CA TRP A 95 -12.54 13.00 -5.08
C TRP A 95 -11.72 13.54 -6.26
N VAL A 96 -10.94 14.57 -6.04
CA VAL A 96 -10.06 15.14 -7.06
C VAL A 96 -8.67 14.55 -6.86
N CYS A 97 -8.36 13.47 -7.58
CA CYS A 97 -7.03 12.90 -7.61
C CYS A 97 -6.05 13.96 -8.11
N PHE A 98 -4.95 14.12 -7.40
CA PHE A 98 -3.90 15.06 -7.74
C PHE A 98 -2.70 14.35 -8.35
N ASP A 99 -2.34 13.21 -7.77
CA ASP A 99 -1.18 12.43 -8.20
C ASP A 99 -1.30 10.98 -7.69
N ASP A 100 -0.68 10.07 -8.38
CA ASP A 100 -0.55 8.65 -8.05
C ASP A 100 0.92 8.29 -7.80
N PHE A 101 1.15 7.21 -7.06
CA PHE A 101 2.47 6.67 -6.81
C PHE A 101 2.44 5.15 -6.65
N GLY A 102 3.46 4.50 -7.21
CA GLY A 102 3.68 3.07 -7.05
C GLY A 102 2.93 2.19 -8.02
N TRP A 103 2.12 2.76 -8.88
CA TRP A 103 1.48 2.09 -10.00
C TRP A 103 1.52 2.99 -11.25
N GLY A 104 1.25 2.41 -12.41
CA GLY A 104 1.23 3.14 -13.66
C GLY A 104 0.82 2.26 -14.82
N TRP A 105 0.83 2.83 -15.99
CA TRP A 105 0.59 2.13 -17.25
C TRP A 105 1.68 2.44 -18.27
N ASP A 106 1.86 1.55 -19.23
CA ASP A 106 2.80 1.71 -20.35
C ASP A 106 2.27 0.99 -21.57
N GLU A 107 2.87 1.23 -22.73
CA GLU A 107 2.57 0.55 -23.97
C GLU A 107 3.78 -0.31 -24.38
N ARG A 108 3.53 -1.59 -24.61
CA ARG A 108 4.54 -2.52 -25.09
C ARG A 108 4.85 -2.26 -26.57
N GLU A 109 5.98 -2.77 -27.04
CA GLU A 109 6.42 -2.67 -28.44
C GLU A 109 5.41 -3.25 -29.44
N ASP A 110 4.57 -4.19 -29.02
CA ASP A 110 3.49 -4.80 -29.82
C ASP A 110 2.18 -3.98 -29.83
N GLY A 111 2.15 -2.84 -29.13
CA GLY A 111 0.98 -1.96 -29.01
C GLY A 111 -0.02 -2.38 -27.93
N GLU A 112 0.25 -3.43 -27.15
CA GLU A 112 -0.58 -3.78 -26.01
C GLU A 112 -0.29 -2.87 -24.81
N GLN A 113 -1.34 -2.37 -24.17
CA GLN A 113 -1.22 -1.59 -22.94
C GLN A 113 -1.12 -2.52 -21.74
N ILE A 114 -0.23 -2.15 -20.82
CA ILE A 114 -0.01 -2.84 -19.55
C ILE A 114 -0.17 -1.88 -18.39
N ASP A 115 -0.64 -2.42 -17.27
CA ASP A 115 -0.63 -1.77 -15.97
C ASP A 115 0.38 -2.45 -15.07
N PHE A 116 1.04 -1.71 -14.18
CA PHE A 116 2.08 -2.26 -13.34
C PHE A 116 2.12 -1.67 -11.93
N LEU A 117 2.68 -2.46 -11.00
CA LEU A 117 3.12 -1.99 -9.68
C LEU A 117 4.64 -1.82 -9.70
N SER A 118 5.12 -0.64 -9.34
CA SER A 118 6.55 -0.30 -9.41
C SER A 118 7.21 -0.13 -8.04
N ALA A 119 6.49 0.41 -7.04
CA ALA A 119 7.08 0.76 -5.76
C ALA A 119 7.14 -0.43 -4.80
N LYS A 120 8.37 -0.86 -4.45
CA LYS A 120 8.60 -1.81 -3.37
C LYS A 120 8.50 -1.10 -2.03
N VAL A 121 7.98 -1.79 -1.01
CA VAL A 121 8.02 -1.27 0.36
C VAL A 121 9.48 -1.24 0.82
N PRO A 122 10.05 -0.06 1.12
CA PRO A 122 11.44 0.04 1.54
C PRO A 122 11.64 -0.54 2.94
N ALA A 123 12.87 -0.97 3.24
CA ALA A 123 13.22 -1.52 4.53
C ALA A 123 12.94 -0.53 5.68
N ASN A 124 12.56 -1.05 6.85
CA ASN A 124 12.34 -0.23 8.05
C ASN A 124 13.68 0.15 8.72
N THR A 125 14.50 0.90 7.98
CA THR A 125 15.81 1.39 8.41
C THR A 125 15.96 2.89 8.05
N PRO A 126 16.95 3.62 8.60
CA PRO A 126 17.21 4.99 8.21
C PRO A 126 17.47 5.16 6.70
N GLU A 127 18.15 4.19 6.09
CA GLU A 127 18.45 4.15 4.66
C GLU A 127 17.17 3.96 3.84
N GLY A 128 16.31 2.99 4.22
CA GLY A 128 15.03 2.75 3.56
C GLY A 128 14.09 3.95 3.68
N LYS A 129 14.09 4.65 4.82
CA LYS A 129 13.38 5.93 4.95
C LYS A 129 13.91 6.99 4.00
N ALA A 130 15.22 7.13 3.87
CA ALA A 130 15.82 8.10 2.95
C ALA A 130 15.50 7.77 1.49
N GLU A 131 15.48 6.48 1.12
CA GLU A 131 15.05 5.98 -0.18
C GLU A 131 13.60 6.37 -0.48
N LEU A 132 12.66 6.05 0.44
CA LEU A 132 11.25 6.44 0.34
C LEU A 132 11.09 7.93 0.06
N LEU A 133 11.74 8.78 0.86
CA LEU A 133 11.60 10.23 0.72
C LEU A 133 12.21 10.76 -0.57
N LYS A 134 13.27 10.10 -1.08
CA LYS A 134 13.86 10.43 -2.38
C LYS A 134 12.92 10.06 -3.53
N GLU A 135 12.30 8.89 -3.48
CA GLU A 135 11.35 8.44 -4.50
C GLU A 135 10.10 9.32 -4.56
N LEU A 136 9.61 9.76 -3.39
CA LEU A 136 8.42 10.62 -3.28
C LEU A 136 8.67 12.10 -3.58
N ARG A 137 9.91 12.51 -3.81
CA ARG A 137 10.28 13.94 -3.92
C ARG A 137 9.47 14.68 -4.99
N ASP A 138 9.24 14.03 -6.11
CA ASP A 138 8.57 14.61 -7.28
C ASP A 138 7.08 14.23 -7.34
N SER A 139 6.57 13.51 -6.34
CA SER A 139 5.17 13.10 -6.25
C SER A 139 4.32 14.14 -5.50
N GLY A 140 3.00 14.11 -5.73
CA GLY A 140 2.02 14.95 -5.06
C GLY A 140 1.93 14.74 -3.55
N THR A 141 2.58 13.69 -2.99
CA THR A 141 2.60 13.46 -1.54
C THR A 141 3.19 14.62 -0.74
N PHE A 142 4.00 15.47 -1.37
CA PHE A 142 4.60 16.67 -0.75
C PHE A 142 4.04 18.00 -1.27
N ASP A 143 2.95 17.96 -2.05
CA ASP A 143 2.24 19.18 -2.46
C ASP A 143 1.36 19.70 -1.32
N ASP A 144 1.29 21.03 -1.17
CA ASP A 144 0.53 21.71 -0.11
C ASP A 144 -1.00 21.65 -0.34
N LYS A 145 -1.42 21.39 -1.58
CA LYS A 145 -2.83 21.27 -1.96
C LYS A 145 -3.43 19.92 -1.61
N CYS A 146 -2.59 18.90 -1.43
CA CYS A 146 -3.05 17.57 -1.07
C CYS A 146 -3.39 17.50 0.42
N LYS A 147 -4.55 16.91 0.73
CA LYS A 147 -5.10 16.77 2.08
C LYS A 147 -5.40 15.33 2.47
N SER A 148 -5.76 14.53 1.49
CA SER A 148 -6.20 13.14 1.70
C SER A 148 -5.32 12.17 0.94
N ILE A 149 -5.23 10.94 1.42
CA ILE A 149 -4.47 9.86 0.80
C ILE A 149 -5.27 8.55 0.87
N GLY A 150 -5.29 7.82 -0.24
CA GLY A 150 -5.54 6.38 -0.28
C GLY A 150 -4.20 5.67 -0.33
N ILE A 151 -4.03 4.57 0.39
CA ILE A 151 -2.79 3.80 0.39
C ILE A 151 -3.06 2.32 0.58
N ALA A 152 -2.40 1.48 -0.21
CA ALA A 152 -2.44 0.04 -0.11
C ALA A 152 -1.05 -0.59 -0.08
N VAL A 153 -0.96 -1.77 0.51
CA VAL A 153 0.24 -2.61 0.49
C VAL A 153 -0.21 -4.04 0.19
N VAL A 154 0.47 -4.69 -0.74
CA VAL A 154 0.24 -6.09 -1.11
C VAL A 154 1.56 -6.85 -1.21
N THR A 155 1.53 -8.14 -0.89
CA THR A 155 2.68 -9.03 -1.05
C THR A 155 2.51 -9.88 -2.31
N ILE A 156 3.50 -9.85 -3.19
CA ILE A 156 3.57 -10.61 -4.43
C ILE A 156 4.92 -11.33 -4.43
N ASP A 157 4.91 -12.65 -4.55
CA ASP A 157 6.11 -13.49 -4.54
C ASP A 157 7.08 -13.16 -3.38
N GLY A 158 6.53 -12.96 -2.18
CA GLY A 158 7.31 -12.66 -0.97
C GLY A 158 7.85 -11.24 -0.85
N GLN A 159 7.64 -10.38 -1.84
CA GLN A 159 8.01 -8.97 -1.82
C GLN A 159 6.77 -8.09 -1.60
N MET A 160 6.84 -7.15 -0.67
CA MET A 160 5.78 -6.15 -0.49
C MET A 160 5.94 -5.01 -1.50
N TYR A 161 4.82 -4.67 -2.14
CA TYR A 161 4.63 -3.50 -3.00
C TYR A 161 3.58 -2.59 -2.39
N TRP A 162 3.66 -1.30 -2.69
CA TRP A 162 2.69 -0.33 -2.20
C TRP A 162 2.29 0.66 -3.28
N THR A 163 1.08 1.19 -3.14
CA THR A 163 0.53 2.23 -3.99
C THR A 163 -0.11 3.30 -3.14
N CYS A 164 -0.16 4.51 -3.61
CA CYS A 164 -1.02 5.53 -3.04
C CYS A 164 -1.44 6.55 -4.09
N ASP A 165 -2.64 7.09 -3.89
CA ASP A 165 -3.13 8.27 -4.57
C ASP A 165 -3.35 9.39 -3.54
N VAL A 166 -3.03 10.61 -3.94
CA VAL A 166 -3.24 11.79 -3.12
C VAL A 166 -4.29 12.71 -3.72
N PHE A 167 -5.09 13.32 -2.86
CA PHE A 167 -6.29 14.06 -3.25
C PHE A 167 -6.32 15.45 -2.60
N ARG A 168 -6.91 16.42 -3.31
CA ARG A 168 -7.00 17.83 -2.87
C ARG A 168 -8.15 18.13 -1.93
N ASN A 169 -9.17 17.32 -1.91
CA ASN A 169 -10.40 17.50 -1.11
C ASN A 169 -10.50 16.53 0.04
#